data_5f44f0dee3f0e00fc69e7e16a5cbf31a
#
_entry.id   5f44f0dee3f0e00fc69e7e16a5cbf31a
#
_cell.length_a   1.000
_cell.length_b   1.000
_cell.length_c   1.000
_cell.angle_alpha   90.00
_cell.angle_beta   90.00
_cell.angle_gamma   90.00
#
_symmetry.space_group_name_H-M   'P 1'
#
loop_
_entity.id
_entity.type
_entity.pdbx_description
1 polymer ?
#
loop_
_entity_poly.entity_id
_entity_poly.type
_entity_poly.pdbx_seq_one_letter_code
_entity_poly.pdbx_strand_id
1 'polypeptide(L)'
;LKAEKLTSDSFDREHVGPALYNHKNKFTSLFYKAPSRFYFPDYRTTIDTPADYRRALSVINCLSDRIVEKEPFTTEQILSAVKNPSVKDTILFFPCVKKGFGTGHLRRCLTAAIQIGAFVYIPKDAELEEVNQLIEEFIKRGLKDYQIVNEFPQNNEYSIIVTDYFSLDLELVQTLSKISPVIAIDEGSDYSQWCDYLLDIIPSMELKRASN
;
A
#
# COMPACT_ATOMS: atom_id res chain seq x y z
N LEU A 1 13.18 -27.31 -23.55
CA LEU A 1 14.20 -26.26 -23.69
C LEU A 1 15.46 -26.67 -22.91
N LYS A 2 16.66 -26.10 -23.24
CA LYS A 2 17.92 -26.49 -22.55
C LYS A 2 17.86 -26.22 -21.04
N ALA A 3 17.32 -25.07 -20.62
CA ALA A 3 17.21 -24.70 -19.21
C ALA A 3 16.36 -25.67 -18.39
N GLU A 4 15.22 -26.10 -18.92
CA GLU A 4 14.32 -27.06 -18.26
C GLU A 4 14.97 -28.40 -17.93
N LYS A 5 15.94 -28.82 -18.74
CA LYS A 5 16.67 -30.09 -18.53
C LYS A 5 17.81 -29.97 -17.52
N LEU A 6 18.12 -28.77 -17.04
CA LEU A 6 19.26 -28.53 -16.17
C LEU A 6 18.91 -28.43 -14.70
N THR A 7 17.65 -28.28 -14.39
CA THR A 7 17.21 -28.14 -13.01
C THR A 7 15.96 -28.95 -12.73
N SER A 8 15.95 -29.56 -11.55
CA SER A 8 14.76 -30.17 -10.92
C SER A 8 14.21 -29.30 -9.81
N ASP A 9 14.86 -28.18 -9.51
CA ASP A 9 14.47 -27.24 -8.47
C ASP A 9 13.16 -26.55 -8.86
N SER A 10 12.19 -26.52 -7.93
CA SER A 10 10.88 -25.89 -8.14
C SER A 10 11.01 -24.38 -8.33
N PHE A 11 11.92 -23.74 -7.60
CA PHE A 11 12.18 -22.31 -7.71
C PHE A 11 12.71 -21.93 -9.11
N ASP A 12 13.68 -22.69 -9.63
CA ASP A 12 14.22 -22.48 -10.97
C ASP A 12 13.18 -22.72 -12.09
N ARG A 13 12.16 -23.55 -11.80
CA ARG A 13 11.07 -23.84 -12.74
C ARG A 13 9.98 -22.78 -12.71
N GLU A 14 9.74 -22.20 -11.55
CA GLU A 14 8.77 -21.11 -11.37
C GLU A 14 9.29 -19.78 -11.93
N HIS A 15 10.59 -19.53 -11.73
CA HIS A 15 11.25 -18.28 -12.12
C HIS A 15 12.06 -18.45 -13.41
N VAL A 16 11.81 -17.58 -14.39
CA VAL A 16 12.41 -17.66 -15.75
C VAL A 16 13.94 -17.50 -15.76
N GLY A 17 14.50 -16.76 -14.81
CA GLY A 17 15.90 -16.35 -14.78
C GLY A 17 16.89 -17.30 -14.10
N PRO A 18 16.57 -17.88 -12.92
CA PRO A 18 17.54 -18.59 -12.09
C PRO A 18 18.29 -19.73 -12.80
N ALA A 19 17.58 -20.58 -13.54
CA ALA A 19 18.18 -21.66 -14.31
C ALA A 19 19.22 -21.19 -15.33
N LEU A 20 19.15 -19.94 -15.79
CA LEU A 20 20.11 -19.36 -16.75
C LEU A 20 21.34 -18.79 -16.04
N TYR A 21 21.14 -17.90 -15.05
CA TYR A 21 22.26 -17.21 -14.42
C TYR A 21 22.96 -18.03 -13.33
N ASN A 22 22.34 -19.06 -12.78
CA ASN A 22 22.98 -20.00 -11.87
C ASN A 22 23.89 -21.02 -12.60
N HIS A 23 23.69 -21.24 -13.89
CA HIS A 23 24.49 -22.14 -14.71
C HIS A 23 25.40 -21.40 -15.72
N LYS A 24 26.20 -20.43 -15.22
CA LYS A 24 27.08 -19.57 -16.02
C LYS A 24 28.05 -20.32 -16.95
N ASN A 25 28.41 -21.56 -16.60
CA ASN A 25 29.26 -22.42 -17.44
C ASN A 25 28.52 -23.03 -18.65
N LYS A 26 27.21 -22.99 -18.68
CA LYS A 26 26.37 -23.56 -19.74
C LYS A 26 25.67 -22.51 -20.60
N PHE A 27 25.62 -21.26 -20.12
CA PHE A 27 24.98 -20.13 -20.78
C PHE A 27 25.89 -18.91 -20.76
N THR A 28 26.04 -18.29 -21.90
CA THR A 28 26.67 -16.96 -22.00
C THR A 28 25.61 -15.90 -21.67
N SER A 29 25.79 -15.22 -20.54
CA SER A 29 24.89 -14.14 -20.13
C SER A 29 25.52 -12.78 -20.44
N LEU A 30 24.80 -11.93 -21.16
CA LEU A 30 25.18 -10.57 -21.43
C LEU A 30 24.26 -9.64 -20.63
N PHE A 31 24.86 -8.70 -19.90
CA PHE A 31 24.13 -7.73 -19.09
C PHE A 31 24.27 -6.36 -19.74
N TYR A 32 23.13 -5.79 -20.12
CA TYR A 32 23.06 -4.44 -20.64
C TYR A 32 22.51 -3.49 -19.60
N LYS A 33 23.14 -2.35 -19.43
CA LYS A 33 22.60 -1.28 -18.59
C LYS A 33 21.38 -0.69 -19.29
N ALA A 34 20.26 -0.62 -18.57
CA ALA A 34 19.06 0.03 -19.09
C ALA A 34 19.37 1.50 -19.43
N PRO A 35 18.84 2.02 -20.55
CA PRO A 35 18.88 3.46 -20.83
C PRO A 35 18.34 4.27 -19.65
N SER A 36 18.92 5.44 -19.38
CA SER A 36 18.55 6.27 -18.22
C SER A 36 17.06 6.61 -18.16
N ARG A 37 16.39 6.74 -19.31
CA ARG A 37 14.95 6.98 -19.40
C ARG A 37 14.10 5.84 -18.84
N PHE A 38 14.65 4.63 -18.69
CA PHE A 38 14.00 3.45 -18.11
C PHE A 38 14.51 3.09 -16.71
N TYR A 39 15.36 3.94 -16.13
CA TYR A 39 15.89 3.70 -14.79
C TYR A 39 14.90 4.18 -13.73
N PHE A 40 14.02 3.28 -13.30
CA PHE A 40 13.01 3.51 -12.28
C PHE A 40 12.97 2.32 -11.31
N PRO A 41 13.98 2.18 -10.45
CA PRO A 41 14.12 1.01 -9.57
C PRO A 41 12.98 0.88 -8.54
N ASP A 42 12.32 1.99 -8.22
CA ASP A 42 11.25 2.05 -7.22
C ASP A 42 9.87 1.66 -7.79
N TYR A 43 9.78 1.44 -9.12
CA TYR A 43 8.52 1.07 -9.76
C TYR A 43 8.49 -0.41 -10.09
N ARG A 44 7.55 -1.11 -9.45
CA ARG A 44 7.27 -2.52 -9.71
C ARG A 44 6.09 -2.64 -10.67
N THR A 45 6.25 -3.43 -11.73
CA THR A 45 5.21 -3.70 -12.74
C THR A 45 4.73 -5.15 -12.76
N THR A 46 5.26 -6.02 -11.89
CA THR A 46 4.78 -7.39 -11.69
C THR A 46 3.46 -7.37 -10.95
N ILE A 47 2.62 -8.40 -11.19
CA ILE A 47 1.33 -8.57 -10.54
C ILE A 47 1.40 -9.85 -9.71
N ASP A 48 1.78 -9.70 -8.45
CA ASP A 48 1.93 -10.81 -7.50
C ASP A 48 0.93 -10.71 -6.35
N THR A 49 0.40 -9.51 -6.13
CA THR A 49 -0.55 -9.21 -5.07
C THR A 49 -1.81 -8.53 -5.62
N PRO A 50 -2.92 -8.53 -4.88
CA PRO A 50 -4.09 -7.76 -5.23
C PRO A 50 -3.85 -6.24 -5.36
N ALA A 51 -2.90 -5.68 -4.59
CA ALA A 51 -2.48 -4.29 -4.72
C ALA A 51 -1.80 -4.04 -6.08
N ASP A 52 -0.94 -4.95 -6.52
CA ASP A 52 -0.31 -4.88 -7.85
C ASP A 52 -1.35 -4.92 -8.97
N TYR A 53 -2.36 -5.78 -8.83
CA TYR A 53 -3.46 -5.88 -9.81
C TYR A 53 -4.25 -4.57 -9.92
N ARG A 54 -4.59 -3.94 -8.78
CA ARG A 54 -5.27 -2.63 -8.78
C ARG A 54 -4.41 -1.53 -9.39
N ARG A 55 -3.12 -1.50 -9.08
CA ARG A 55 -2.19 -0.57 -9.71
C ARG A 55 -2.16 -0.77 -11.22
N ALA A 56 -2.12 -2.02 -11.68
CA ALA A 56 -2.19 -2.33 -13.11
C ALA A 56 -3.50 -1.84 -13.75
N LEU A 57 -4.65 -2.05 -13.09
CA LEU A 57 -5.94 -1.50 -13.55
C LEU A 57 -5.94 0.03 -13.62
N SER A 58 -5.38 0.70 -12.61
CA SER A 58 -5.25 2.16 -12.59
C SER A 58 -4.37 2.68 -13.74
N VAL A 59 -3.27 1.97 -14.04
CA VAL A 59 -2.42 2.26 -15.21
C VAL A 59 -3.22 2.12 -16.51
N ILE A 60 -3.94 1.01 -16.66
CA ILE A 60 -4.77 0.74 -17.85
C ILE A 60 -5.85 1.83 -18.00
N ASN A 61 -6.55 2.17 -16.94
CA ASN A 61 -7.58 3.22 -16.95
C ASN A 61 -6.99 4.59 -17.31
N CYS A 62 -5.81 4.92 -16.78
CA CYS A 62 -5.11 6.16 -17.13
C CYS A 62 -4.68 6.21 -18.62
N LEU A 63 -4.50 5.06 -19.26
CA LEU A 63 -4.12 4.93 -20.64
C LEU A 63 -5.32 4.68 -21.58
N SER A 64 -6.51 4.37 -21.04
CA SER A 64 -7.68 3.93 -21.82
C SER A 64 -8.13 4.94 -22.87
N ASP A 65 -8.01 6.24 -22.59
CA ASP A 65 -8.35 7.29 -23.55
C ASP A 65 -7.40 7.34 -24.76
N ARG A 66 -6.28 6.61 -24.70
CA ARG A 66 -5.27 6.50 -25.76
C ARG A 66 -5.31 5.16 -26.48
N ILE A 67 -6.24 4.28 -26.12
CA ILE A 67 -6.42 2.98 -26.81
C ILE A 67 -7.18 3.23 -28.10
N VAL A 68 -6.46 3.57 -29.15
CA VAL A 68 -7.04 3.67 -30.50
C VAL A 68 -6.94 2.34 -31.25
N GLU A 69 -6.05 1.45 -30.84
CA GLU A 69 -5.81 0.16 -31.50
C GLU A 69 -5.36 -0.93 -30.51
N LYS A 70 -5.49 -2.20 -30.93
CA LYS A 70 -5.16 -3.41 -30.14
C LYS A 70 -3.64 -3.63 -29.92
N GLU A 71 -2.85 -2.58 -29.90
CA GLU A 71 -1.41 -2.68 -29.67
C GLU A 71 -1.07 -2.63 -28.17
N PRO A 72 -0.07 -3.40 -27.75
CA PRO A 72 0.40 -3.35 -26.35
C PRO A 72 0.99 -1.97 -26.03
N PHE A 73 0.79 -1.51 -24.80
CA PHE A 73 1.37 -0.27 -24.33
C PHE A 73 2.90 -0.32 -24.35
N THR A 74 3.50 0.76 -24.77
CA THR A 74 4.97 0.92 -24.71
C THR A 74 5.44 1.12 -23.26
N THR A 75 6.70 0.82 -22.98
CA THR A 75 7.32 1.07 -21.66
C THR A 75 7.22 2.54 -21.26
N GLU A 76 7.39 3.47 -22.20
CA GLU A 76 7.27 4.91 -21.96
C GLU A 76 5.86 5.32 -21.55
N GLN A 77 4.84 4.74 -22.18
CA GLN A 77 3.43 4.99 -21.81
C GLN A 77 3.13 4.49 -20.39
N ILE A 78 3.56 3.27 -20.06
CA ILE A 78 3.40 2.69 -18.73
C ILE A 78 4.11 3.56 -17.68
N LEU A 79 5.36 3.95 -17.91
CA LEU A 79 6.12 4.81 -16.98
C LEU A 79 5.49 6.20 -16.82
N SER A 80 4.92 6.75 -17.89
CA SER A 80 4.19 8.02 -17.81
C SER A 80 2.93 7.88 -16.96
N ALA A 81 2.18 6.79 -17.13
CA ALA A 81 0.97 6.51 -16.37
C ALA A 81 1.28 6.28 -14.89
N VAL A 82 2.30 5.48 -14.55
CA VAL A 82 2.71 5.21 -13.16
C VAL A 82 3.11 6.49 -12.40
N LYS A 83 3.63 7.49 -13.10
CA LYS A 83 3.94 8.82 -12.52
C LYS A 83 2.71 9.70 -12.30
N ASN A 84 1.58 9.34 -12.88
CA ASN A 84 0.37 10.12 -12.72
C ASN A 84 -0.14 9.99 -11.27
N PRO A 85 -0.47 11.09 -10.59
CA PRO A 85 -1.03 11.05 -9.24
C PRO A 85 -2.28 10.17 -9.09
N SER A 86 -3.08 10.00 -10.16
CA SER A 86 -4.27 9.15 -10.15
C SER A 86 -3.97 7.64 -10.14
N VAL A 87 -2.72 7.24 -10.38
CA VAL A 87 -2.27 5.84 -10.41
C VAL A 87 -1.51 5.46 -9.15
N LYS A 88 -1.34 6.39 -8.21
CA LYS A 88 -0.67 6.13 -6.92
C LYS A 88 -1.37 5.04 -6.13
N ASP A 89 -0.57 4.35 -5.31
CA ASP A 89 -1.12 3.41 -4.32
C ASP A 89 -2.13 4.12 -3.43
N THR A 90 -3.29 3.49 -3.24
CA THR A 90 -4.33 4.01 -2.37
C THR A 90 -4.01 3.64 -0.92
N ILE A 91 -3.84 4.65 -0.07
CA ILE A 91 -3.57 4.49 1.35
C ILE A 91 -4.83 4.87 2.12
N LEU A 92 -5.24 4.00 3.06
CA LEU A 92 -6.32 4.29 3.98
C LEU A 92 -5.77 4.49 5.39
N PHE A 93 -5.94 5.66 5.96
CA PHE A 93 -5.77 5.88 7.39
C PHE A 93 -7.00 5.40 8.15
N PHE A 94 -6.76 4.66 9.22
CA PHE A 94 -7.77 4.10 10.10
C PHE A 94 -7.54 4.58 11.53
N PRO A 95 -7.94 5.83 11.85
CA PRO A 95 -7.72 6.43 13.17
C PRO A 95 -8.66 5.92 14.23
N CYS A 96 -8.23 5.95 15.49
CA CYS A 96 -9.12 5.81 16.62
C CYS A 96 -10.03 7.04 16.76
N VAL A 97 -11.34 6.83 16.62
CA VAL A 97 -12.37 7.88 16.78
C VAL A 97 -13.34 7.54 17.93
N LYS A 98 -12.90 6.70 18.86
CA LYS A 98 -13.73 6.31 20.02
C LYS A 98 -13.88 7.45 21.02
N LYS A 99 -15.08 7.62 21.58
CA LYS A 99 -15.37 8.60 22.62
C LYS A 99 -14.41 8.43 23.81
N GLY A 100 -13.83 9.53 24.28
CA GLY A 100 -12.92 9.54 25.43
C GLY A 100 -11.44 9.33 25.08
N PHE A 101 -11.09 9.04 23.83
CA PHE A 101 -9.69 8.88 23.41
C PHE A 101 -9.07 10.16 22.81
N GLY A 102 -9.85 11.23 22.73
CA GLY A 102 -9.42 12.50 22.15
C GLY A 102 -9.31 12.45 20.61
N THR A 103 -8.98 13.59 20.03
CA THR A 103 -8.92 13.77 18.56
C THR A 103 -7.51 13.69 18.00
N GLY A 104 -6.50 13.35 18.82
CA GLY A 104 -5.08 13.35 18.42
C GLY A 104 -4.78 12.41 17.25
N HIS A 105 -5.26 11.16 17.33
CA HIS A 105 -5.13 10.15 16.28
C HIS A 105 -5.76 10.64 14.96
N LEU A 106 -7.01 11.11 15.03
CA LEU A 106 -7.71 11.62 13.86
C LEU A 106 -7.00 12.82 13.25
N ARG A 107 -6.55 13.80 14.07
CA ARG A 107 -5.84 14.99 13.60
C ARG A 107 -4.53 14.61 12.88
N ARG A 108 -3.79 13.64 13.38
CA ARG A 108 -2.55 13.14 12.77
C ARG A 108 -2.85 12.50 11.41
N CYS A 109 -3.85 11.63 11.34
CA CYS A 109 -4.27 10.99 10.09
C CYS A 109 -4.78 11.99 9.05
N LEU A 110 -5.59 12.96 9.44
CA LEU A 110 -6.09 14.01 8.53
C LEU A 110 -4.94 14.88 7.98
N THR A 111 -3.95 15.21 8.83
CA THR A 111 -2.76 15.95 8.41
C THR A 111 -1.97 15.17 7.35
N ALA A 112 -1.71 13.90 7.61
CA ALA A 112 -0.99 13.04 6.67
C ALA A 112 -1.80 12.84 5.37
N ALA A 113 -3.12 12.66 5.47
CA ALA A 113 -3.99 12.46 4.31
C ALA A 113 -3.95 13.64 3.33
N ILE A 114 -3.91 14.89 3.82
CA ILE A 114 -3.74 16.07 2.95
C ILE A 114 -2.40 16.02 2.22
N GLN A 115 -1.32 15.67 2.93
CA GLN A 115 0.03 15.73 2.38
C GLN A 115 0.29 14.68 1.30
N ILE A 116 -0.22 13.46 1.50
CA ILE A 116 0.06 12.33 0.60
C ILE A 116 -1.12 11.94 -0.28
N GLY A 117 -2.27 12.62 -0.15
CA GLY A 117 -3.48 12.31 -0.93
C GLY A 117 -4.16 11.00 -0.51
N ALA A 118 -4.02 10.60 0.76
CA ALA A 118 -4.61 9.37 1.28
C ALA A 118 -6.08 9.57 1.69
N PHE A 119 -6.76 8.44 1.93
CA PHE A 119 -8.12 8.38 2.45
C PHE A 119 -8.11 8.24 3.97
N VAL A 120 -9.18 8.62 4.63
CA VAL A 120 -9.35 8.49 6.09
C VAL A 120 -10.70 7.85 6.37
N TYR A 121 -10.69 6.72 7.07
CA TYR A 121 -11.90 6.03 7.49
C TYR A 121 -12.48 6.68 8.74
N ILE A 122 -13.75 7.07 8.64
CA ILE A 122 -14.56 7.57 9.76
C ILE A 122 -15.83 6.72 9.78
N PRO A 123 -16.03 5.87 10.78
CA PRO A 123 -17.22 5.04 10.85
C PRO A 123 -18.49 5.90 10.97
N LYS A 124 -19.60 5.45 10.38
CA LYS A 124 -20.89 6.18 10.36
C LYS A 124 -21.47 6.44 11.74
N ASP A 125 -21.14 5.60 12.70
CA ASP A 125 -21.56 5.71 14.10
C ASP A 125 -20.65 6.58 14.97
N ALA A 126 -19.56 7.10 14.39
CA ALA A 126 -18.70 8.09 15.03
C ALA A 126 -19.31 9.49 14.98
N GLU A 127 -20.61 9.62 15.33
CA GLU A 127 -21.33 10.90 15.43
C GLU A 127 -20.88 11.70 16.67
N LEU A 128 -19.61 12.01 16.76
CA LEU A 128 -19.08 12.91 17.76
C LEU A 128 -18.98 14.31 17.14
N GLU A 129 -19.60 15.27 17.76
CA GLU A 129 -19.56 16.68 17.32
C GLU A 129 -18.10 17.15 17.13
N GLU A 130 -17.19 16.73 18.01
CA GLU A 130 -15.77 17.04 17.92
C GLU A 130 -15.11 16.48 16.66
N VAL A 131 -15.52 15.29 16.20
CA VAL A 131 -15.01 14.65 14.97
C VAL A 131 -15.46 15.46 13.75
N ASN A 132 -16.73 15.84 13.69
CA ASN A 132 -17.29 16.62 12.59
C ASN A 132 -16.64 18.01 12.49
N GLN A 133 -16.50 18.72 13.61
CA GLN A 133 -15.84 20.01 13.68
C GLN A 133 -14.39 19.93 13.20
N LEU A 134 -13.68 18.85 13.57
CA LEU A 134 -12.31 18.63 13.13
C LEU A 134 -12.23 18.36 11.63
N ILE A 135 -13.13 17.55 11.07
CA ILE A 135 -13.20 17.29 9.62
C ILE A 135 -13.43 18.60 8.87
N GLU A 136 -14.39 19.44 9.30
CA GLU A 136 -14.65 20.74 8.69
C GLU A 136 -13.43 21.67 8.75
N GLU A 137 -12.70 21.68 9.86
CA GLU A 137 -11.44 22.41 9.99
C GLU A 137 -10.43 21.97 8.92
N PHE A 138 -10.29 20.65 8.74
CA PHE A 138 -9.33 20.10 7.78
C PHE A 138 -9.77 20.23 6.32
N ILE A 139 -11.05 20.24 6.03
CA ILE A 139 -11.58 20.59 4.70
C ILE A 139 -11.16 22.03 4.33
N LYS A 140 -11.26 22.97 5.25
CA LYS A 140 -10.76 24.34 5.04
C LYS A 140 -9.25 24.42 4.83
N ARG A 141 -8.50 23.42 5.30
CA ARG A 141 -7.05 23.29 5.11
C ARG A 141 -6.64 22.54 3.85
N GLY A 142 -7.60 22.03 3.07
CA GLY A 142 -7.35 21.39 1.78
C GLY A 142 -7.67 19.88 1.71
N LEU A 143 -8.18 19.28 2.79
CA LEU A 143 -8.76 17.94 2.73
C LEU A 143 -9.95 17.96 1.76
N LYS A 144 -10.08 16.93 0.94
CA LYS A 144 -11.20 16.79 0.00
C LYS A 144 -12.26 15.87 0.59
N ASP A 145 -13.54 16.19 0.36
CA ASP A 145 -14.66 15.41 0.88
C ASP A 145 -14.56 13.92 0.48
N TYR A 146 -14.11 13.64 -0.74
CA TYR A 146 -13.94 12.27 -1.23
C TYR A 146 -12.83 11.48 -0.52
N GLN A 147 -11.95 12.12 0.25
CA GLN A 147 -10.92 11.46 1.06
C GLN A 147 -11.51 10.89 2.36
N ILE A 148 -12.69 11.32 2.78
CA ILE A 148 -13.39 10.76 3.94
C ILE A 148 -14.20 9.55 3.48
N VAL A 149 -13.94 8.41 4.07
CA VAL A 149 -14.60 7.13 3.77
C VAL A 149 -15.37 6.67 4.99
N ASN A 150 -16.64 6.38 4.81
CA ASN A 150 -17.53 5.96 5.90
C ASN A 150 -17.92 4.47 5.81
N GLU A 151 -17.54 3.79 4.75
CA GLU A 151 -17.77 2.36 4.58
C GLU A 151 -16.53 1.58 4.98
N PHE A 152 -16.73 0.48 5.71
CA PHE A 152 -15.62 -0.38 6.13
C PHE A 152 -14.91 -0.93 4.90
N PRO A 153 -13.56 -0.91 4.86
CA PRO A 153 -12.79 -1.29 3.68
C PRO A 153 -13.06 -2.75 3.29
N GLN A 154 -13.17 -2.98 1.99
CA GLN A 154 -13.34 -4.31 1.42
C GLN A 154 -12.00 -4.90 0.95
N ASN A 155 -11.97 -6.20 0.70
CA ASN A 155 -10.78 -6.87 0.20
C ASN A 155 -10.25 -6.17 -1.06
N ASN A 156 -8.96 -5.83 -1.02
CA ASN A 156 -8.23 -5.28 -2.15
C ASN A 156 -8.65 -3.87 -2.61
N GLU A 157 -9.33 -3.12 -1.75
CA GLU A 157 -9.73 -1.75 -2.06
C GLU A 157 -8.57 -0.74 -1.86
N TYR A 158 -7.71 -1.01 -0.89
CA TYR A 158 -6.55 -0.18 -0.56
C TYR A 158 -5.24 -0.98 -0.66
N SER A 159 -4.16 -0.32 -1.04
CA SER A 159 -2.83 -0.94 -1.12
C SER A 159 -2.21 -1.14 0.26
N ILE A 160 -2.53 -0.24 1.19
CA ILE A 160 -2.04 -0.25 2.57
C ILE A 160 -3.12 0.36 3.45
N ILE A 161 -3.31 -0.21 4.65
CA ILE A 161 -4.09 0.37 5.74
C ILE A 161 -3.12 0.82 6.83
N VAL A 162 -3.24 2.07 7.25
CA VAL A 162 -2.42 2.65 8.33
C VAL A 162 -3.33 2.87 9.53
N THR A 163 -3.18 2.07 10.57
CA THR A 163 -3.95 2.21 11.81
C THR A 163 -3.25 3.16 12.77
N ASP A 164 -4.00 4.02 13.39
CA ASP A 164 -3.53 4.95 14.41
C ASP A 164 -4.38 4.79 15.67
N TYR A 165 -4.01 3.78 16.45
CA TYR A 165 -4.65 3.39 17.70
C TYR A 165 -3.60 3.24 18.79
N PHE A 166 -3.97 3.57 20.01
CA PHE A 166 -3.14 3.24 21.17
C PHE A 166 -3.14 1.74 21.45
N SER A 167 -4.26 1.07 21.19
CA SER A 167 -4.40 -0.37 21.31
C SER A 167 -5.53 -0.82 20.37
N LEU A 168 -5.20 -1.70 19.44
CA LEU A 168 -6.16 -2.37 18.56
C LEU A 168 -6.80 -3.54 19.31
N ASP A 169 -8.03 -3.89 18.96
CA ASP A 169 -8.59 -5.17 19.37
C ASP A 169 -8.24 -6.27 18.35
N LEU A 170 -8.23 -7.52 18.83
CA LEU A 170 -7.79 -8.66 18.04
C LEU A 170 -8.64 -8.88 16.77
N GLU A 171 -9.96 -8.74 16.90
CA GLU A 171 -10.88 -8.96 15.80
C GLU A 171 -10.66 -7.93 14.69
N LEU A 172 -10.50 -6.66 15.07
CA LEU A 172 -10.26 -5.58 14.14
C LEU A 172 -8.94 -5.78 13.37
N VAL A 173 -7.84 -6.02 14.09
CA VAL A 173 -6.52 -6.15 13.43
C VAL A 173 -6.49 -7.38 12.51
N GLN A 174 -7.06 -8.51 12.93
CA GLN A 174 -7.15 -9.70 12.09
C GLN A 174 -8.03 -9.49 10.85
N THR A 175 -9.08 -8.68 10.99
CA THR A 175 -9.93 -8.33 9.85
C THR A 175 -9.19 -7.45 8.86
N LEU A 176 -8.52 -6.40 9.33
CA LEU A 176 -7.75 -5.49 8.50
C LEU A 176 -6.57 -6.20 7.80
N SER A 177 -5.86 -7.08 8.49
CA SER A 177 -4.72 -7.83 7.92
C SER A 177 -5.13 -8.79 6.80
N LYS A 178 -6.38 -9.25 6.78
CA LYS A 178 -6.93 -10.05 5.66
C LYS A 178 -7.27 -9.20 4.44
N ILE A 179 -7.54 -7.92 4.66
CA ILE A 179 -7.98 -6.98 3.61
C ILE A 179 -6.77 -6.41 2.85
N SER A 180 -5.73 -5.99 3.60
CA SER A 180 -4.57 -5.29 3.05
C SER A 180 -3.40 -5.34 4.04
N PRO A 181 -2.15 -5.12 3.62
CA PRO A 181 -1.04 -4.91 4.54
C PRO A 181 -1.34 -3.78 5.53
N VAL A 182 -1.04 -4.02 6.81
CA VAL A 182 -1.33 -3.10 7.91
C VAL A 182 -0.05 -2.51 8.47
N ILE A 183 0.02 -1.19 8.52
CA ILE A 183 1.02 -0.43 9.27
C ILE A 183 0.33 0.12 10.53
N ALA A 184 0.84 -0.21 11.71
CA ALA A 184 0.31 0.35 12.95
C ALA A 184 1.23 1.46 13.49
N ILE A 185 0.62 2.58 13.89
CA ILE A 185 1.31 3.71 14.50
C ILE A 185 1.14 3.65 16.00
N ASP A 186 2.27 3.69 16.74
CA ASP A 186 2.33 3.71 18.21
C ASP A 186 1.49 2.59 18.88
N GLU A 187 1.38 1.42 18.22
CA GLU A 187 0.61 0.28 18.71
C GLU A 187 1.36 -0.43 19.84
N GLY A 188 0.81 -0.39 21.05
CA GLY A 188 1.42 -0.93 22.27
C GLY A 188 0.81 -2.22 22.79
N SER A 189 -0.15 -2.84 22.08
CA SER A 189 -0.80 -4.07 22.51
C SER A 189 -0.04 -5.33 22.09
N ASP A 190 -0.42 -6.47 22.67
CA ASP A 190 0.08 -7.79 22.29
C ASP A 190 -0.35 -8.21 20.87
N TYR A 191 -1.26 -7.46 20.26
CA TYR A 191 -1.80 -7.74 18.91
C TYR A 191 -0.97 -7.10 17.78
N SER A 192 0.06 -6.33 18.11
CA SER A 192 1.01 -5.75 17.16
C SER A 192 1.64 -6.78 16.21
N GLN A 193 1.75 -8.04 16.64
CA GLN A 193 2.23 -9.16 15.82
C GLN A 193 1.37 -9.46 14.57
N TRP A 194 0.15 -8.95 14.50
CA TRP A 194 -0.75 -9.08 13.34
C TRP A 194 -0.59 -7.95 12.34
N CYS A 195 0.23 -6.95 12.65
CA CYS A 195 0.56 -5.86 11.74
C CYS A 195 1.83 -6.22 10.96
N ASP A 196 1.86 -5.85 9.67
CA ASP A 196 3.03 -6.09 8.82
C ASP A 196 4.20 -5.18 9.20
N TYR A 197 3.89 -3.96 9.65
CA TYR A 197 4.88 -2.97 10.08
C TYR A 197 4.39 -2.20 11.31
N LEU A 198 5.33 -1.84 12.18
CA LEU A 198 5.10 -0.95 13.31
C LEU A 198 5.89 0.34 13.11
N LEU A 199 5.24 1.48 13.32
CA LEU A 199 5.84 2.80 13.25
C LEU A 199 5.70 3.49 14.60
N ASP A 200 6.81 3.55 15.37
CA ASP A 200 6.87 4.25 16.65
C ASP A 200 7.18 5.72 16.40
N ILE A 201 6.19 6.59 16.61
CA ILE A 201 6.34 8.05 16.48
C ILE A 201 6.66 8.68 17.85
N ILE A 202 6.19 8.07 18.94
CA ILE A 202 6.43 8.52 20.30
C ILE A 202 7.63 7.77 20.91
N PRO A 203 8.82 8.40 21.04
CA PRO A 203 10.06 7.69 21.41
C PRO A 203 10.06 7.13 22.84
N SER A 204 9.11 7.51 23.68
CA SER A 204 9.06 7.14 25.11
C SER A 204 8.22 5.89 25.40
N MET A 205 7.59 5.28 24.42
CA MET A 205 6.88 4.02 24.61
C MET A 205 7.88 2.87 24.66
N GLU A 206 8.14 2.34 25.85
CA GLU A 206 8.74 1.02 26.02
C GLU A 206 7.77 -0.02 25.46
N LEU A 207 7.88 -0.30 24.17
CA LEU A 207 7.22 -1.45 23.59
C LEU A 207 7.85 -2.70 24.21
N LYS A 208 7.12 -3.41 25.04
CA LYS A 208 7.46 -4.78 25.43
C LYS A 208 7.39 -5.63 24.17
N ARG A 209 8.49 -5.64 23.40
CA ARG A 209 8.66 -6.62 22.33
C ARG A 209 8.67 -7.97 23.01
N ALA A 210 7.69 -8.81 22.68
CA ALA A 210 7.76 -10.21 23.00
C ALA A 210 9.06 -10.72 22.39
N SER A 211 10.01 -11.10 23.24
CA SER A 211 11.23 -11.78 22.83
C SER A 211 10.81 -13.16 22.31
N ASN A 212 10.89 -13.36 21.01
CA ASN A 212 10.88 -14.69 20.40
C ASN A 212 12.25 -15.33 20.59
#